data_6c63d61458bd10e054d12b76317131da
#
_entry.id   6c63d61458bd10e054d12b76317131da
#
_cell.length_a   1.000
_cell.length_b   1.000
_cell.length_c   1.000
_cell.angle_alpha   90.00
_cell.angle_beta   90.00
_cell.angle_gamma   90.00
#
_symmetry.space_group_name_H-M   'P 1'
#
loop_
_entity.id
_entity.type
_entity.pdbx_description
1 polymer ?
#
loop_
_entity_poly.entity_id
_entity_poly.type
_entity_poly.pdbx_seq_one_letter_code
_entity_poly.pdbx_strand_id
1 'polypeptide(L)'
;MKIYTLSSLIDNHQLFCKFAQDAYSATDCLCQDYPKYFEWYWSKDLPRVFNGTGEIVVCTIDDNIAGIASLKKINTEKKICTFFVVKEYRGQHVATKMLEYIFEYLGTSKPLIAITGYKVLSFVPIIKKYNWKLTQITSKGYYNNASCEFVYNGRLPEWFIQKNTHRNSSEFQVCFFLFLNHLSSLLQSHLFSYFFLLFGLVLLSYHLLKLFLVLLLWSLV
;
A
#
# COMPACT_ATOMS: atom_id res chain seq x y z
N MET A 1 -0.06 -1.94 -25.78
CA MET A 1 -0.53 -2.20 -24.42
C MET A 1 -1.92 -2.82 -24.48
N LYS A 2 -2.08 -4.01 -23.89
CA LYS A 2 -3.36 -4.74 -23.80
C LYS A 2 -3.66 -5.06 -22.35
N ILE A 3 -4.94 -5.11 -21.99
CA ILE A 3 -5.39 -5.53 -20.65
C ILE A 3 -6.19 -6.80 -20.79
N TYR A 4 -5.86 -7.79 -19.99
CA TYR A 4 -6.54 -9.07 -19.87
C TYR A 4 -7.06 -9.23 -18.45
N THR A 5 -8.19 -9.94 -18.32
CA THR A 5 -8.68 -10.41 -17.02
C THR A 5 -8.66 -11.93 -17.01
N LEU A 6 -8.29 -12.53 -15.89
CA LEU A 6 -8.29 -13.99 -15.84
C LEU A 6 -9.68 -14.58 -16.01
N SER A 7 -10.74 -13.90 -15.54
CA SER A 7 -12.11 -14.36 -15.74
C SER A 7 -12.48 -14.50 -17.22
N SER A 8 -11.99 -13.60 -18.09
CA SER A 8 -12.24 -13.67 -19.53
C SER A 8 -11.50 -14.82 -20.24
N LEU A 9 -10.59 -15.48 -19.57
CA LEU A 9 -9.75 -16.55 -20.10
C LEU A 9 -10.17 -17.94 -19.59
N ILE A 10 -11.19 -18.04 -18.72
CA ILE A 10 -11.59 -19.31 -18.07
C ILE A 10 -11.90 -20.40 -19.11
N ASP A 11 -12.57 -20.03 -20.20
CA ASP A 11 -12.94 -20.99 -21.26
C ASP A 11 -11.73 -21.47 -22.08
N ASN A 12 -10.61 -20.74 -22.05
CA ASN A 12 -9.34 -21.15 -22.63
C ASN A 12 -8.37 -21.57 -21.53
N HIS A 13 -8.52 -22.81 -21.07
CA HIS A 13 -7.76 -23.35 -19.94
C HIS A 13 -6.23 -23.18 -20.08
N GLN A 14 -5.67 -23.41 -21.27
CA GLN A 14 -4.24 -23.26 -21.50
C GLN A 14 -3.78 -21.82 -21.30
N LEU A 15 -4.52 -20.87 -21.88
CA LEU A 15 -4.20 -19.45 -21.77
C LEU A 15 -4.42 -18.93 -20.34
N PHE A 16 -5.50 -19.38 -19.68
CA PHE A 16 -5.77 -19.08 -18.28
C PHE A 16 -4.61 -19.53 -17.38
N CYS A 17 -4.21 -20.80 -17.47
CA CYS A 17 -3.10 -21.32 -16.65
C CYS A 17 -1.80 -20.58 -16.91
N LYS A 18 -1.49 -20.29 -18.19
CA LYS A 18 -0.33 -19.50 -18.55
C LYS A 18 -0.34 -18.13 -17.89
N PHE A 19 -1.43 -17.35 -18.05
CA PHE A 19 -1.51 -16.00 -17.49
C PHE A 19 -1.54 -16.00 -15.95
N ALA A 20 -2.19 -17.00 -15.33
CA ALA A 20 -2.15 -17.13 -13.86
C ALA A 20 -0.72 -17.38 -13.34
N GLN A 21 0.02 -18.27 -13.99
CA GLN A 21 1.40 -18.56 -13.64
C GLN A 21 2.33 -17.37 -13.90
N ASP A 22 2.20 -16.73 -15.06
CA ASP A 22 3.01 -15.57 -15.44
C ASP A 22 2.74 -14.37 -14.52
N ALA A 23 1.48 -14.13 -14.14
CA ALA A 23 1.11 -13.08 -13.19
C ALA A 23 1.72 -13.33 -11.80
N TYR A 24 1.68 -14.59 -11.31
CA TYR A 24 2.36 -14.94 -10.08
C TYR A 24 3.88 -14.70 -10.20
N SER A 25 4.51 -15.23 -11.26
CA SER A 25 5.96 -15.12 -11.45
C SER A 25 6.46 -13.68 -11.52
N ALA A 26 5.68 -12.78 -12.13
CA ALA A 26 6.01 -11.35 -12.18
C ALA A 26 5.85 -10.64 -10.82
N THR A 27 5.12 -11.24 -9.88
CA THR A 27 4.88 -10.69 -8.53
C THR A 27 5.52 -11.50 -7.41
N ASP A 28 6.30 -12.54 -7.69
CA ASP A 28 6.94 -13.41 -6.69
C ASP A 28 7.87 -12.67 -5.75
N CYS A 29 8.49 -11.58 -6.22
CA CYS A 29 9.28 -10.67 -5.40
C CYS A 29 8.51 -10.11 -4.19
N LEU A 30 7.17 -10.13 -4.23
CA LEU A 30 6.33 -9.74 -3.09
C LEU A 30 6.42 -10.73 -1.91
N CYS A 31 6.89 -11.95 -2.14
CA CYS A 31 7.15 -12.93 -1.06
C CYS A 31 8.16 -12.41 -0.04
N GLN A 32 9.07 -11.51 -0.44
CA GLN A 32 10.02 -10.86 0.48
C GLN A 32 9.30 -9.98 1.51
N ASP A 33 8.26 -9.28 1.07
CA ASP A 33 7.45 -8.39 1.92
C ASP A 33 6.35 -9.16 2.66
N TYR A 34 5.76 -10.15 1.97
CA TYR A 34 4.60 -10.92 2.40
C TYR A 34 4.91 -12.41 2.34
N PRO A 35 5.49 -13.00 3.40
CA PRO A 35 5.98 -14.39 3.38
C PRO A 35 4.94 -15.45 2.98
N LYS A 36 3.64 -15.12 3.15
CA LYS A 36 2.53 -16.00 2.75
C LYS A 36 1.92 -15.62 1.40
N TYR A 37 2.60 -14.81 0.59
CA TYR A 37 2.06 -14.34 -0.68
C TYR A 37 1.77 -15.49 -1.65
N PHE A 38 2.67 -16.48 -1.75
CA PHE A 38 2.45 -17.68 -2.57
C PHE A 38 1.16 -18.41 -2.18
N GLU A 39 1.05 -18.78 -0.89
CA GLU A 39 -0.14 -19.49 -0.37
C GLU A 39 -1.41 -18.68 -0.59
N TRP A 40 -1.36 -17.37 -0.31
CA TRP A 40 -2.49 -16.47 -0.47
C TRP A 40 -2.92 -16.36 -1.94
N TYR A 41 -1.97 -16.21 -2.88
CA TYR A 41 -2.27 -16.08 -4.30
C TYR A 41 -3.03 -17.30 -4.83
N TRP A 42 -2.50 -18.49 -4.59
CA TRP A 42 -3.06 -19.73 -5.11
C TRP A 42 -4.31 -20.21 -4.37
N SER A 43 -4.38 -20.05 -3.04
CA SER A 43 -5.47 -20.60 -2.22
C SER A 43 -6.63 -19.62 -1.99
N LYS A 44 -6.43 -18.32 -2.17
CA LYS A 44 -7.47 -17.32 -1.89
C LYS A 44 -7.71 -16.36 -3.04
N ASP A 45 -6.65 -15.85 -3.67
CA ASP A 45 -6.81 -14.80 -4.66
C ASP A 45 -7.30 -15.33 -6.01
N LEU A 46 -6.60 -16.33 -6.56
CA LEU A 46 -7.01 -16.99 -7.79
C LEU A 46 -8.42 -17.62 -7.71
N PRO A 47 -8.81 -18.33 -6.63
CA PRO A 47 -10.18 -18.83 -6.48
C PRO A 47 -11.29 -17.77 -6.53
N ARG A 48 -10.99 -16.51 -6.19
CA ARG A 48 -11.97 -15.42 -6.31
C ARG A 48 -12.37 -15.13 -7.74
N VAL A 49 -11.51 -15.40 -8.70
CA VAL A 49 -11.80 -15.26 -10.13
C VAL A 49 -12.92 -16.23 -10.52
N PHE A 50 -12.83 -17.48 -10.07
CA PHE A 50 -13.83 -18.52 -10.40
C PHE A 50 -15.18 -18.29 -9.73
N ASN A 51 -15.18 -17.71 -8.52
CA ASN A 51 -16.43 -17.48 -7.78
C ASN A 51 -17.00 -16.06 -7.97
N GLY A 52 -16.39 -15.26 -8.87
CA GLY A 52 -16.86 -13.91 -9.20
C GLY A 52 -16.71 -12.87 -8.08
N THR A 53 -15.94 -13.17 -7.01
CA THR A 53 -15.72 -12.24 -5.89
C THR A 53 -14.43 -11.44 -5.99
N GLY A 54 -13.70 -11.62 -7.09
CA GLY A 54 -12.47 -10.87 -7.39
C GLY A 54 -12.04 -11.09 -8.83
N GLU A 55 -10.92 -10.45 -9.18
CA GLU A 55 -10.35 -10.48 -10.52
C GLU A 55 -8.82 -10.34 -10.44
N ILE A 56 -8.13 -10.97 -11.38
CA ILE A 56 -6.72 -10.70 -11.64
C ILE A 56 -6.60 -10.05 -13.00
N VAL A 57 -6.12 -8.81 -12.99
CA VAL A 57 -5.92 -7.97 -14.17
C VAL A 57 -4.44 -8.04 -14.56
N VAL A 58 -4.18 -8.38 -15.82
CA VAL A 58 -2.84 -8.44 -16.39
C VAL A 58 -2.72 -7.43 -17.52
N CYS A 59 -1.77 -6.53 -17.41
CA CYS A 59 -1.42 -5.59 -18.47
C CYS A 59 -0.18 -6.07 -19.20
N THR A 60 -0.22 -6.11 -20.55
CA THR A 60 0.93 -6.49 -21.38
C THR A 60 1.34 -5.39 -22.32
N ILE A 61 2.64 -5.34 -22.64
CA ILE A 61 3.25 -4.55 -23.71
C ILE A 61 4.13 -5.51 -24.52
N ASP A 62 3.87 -5.60 -25.82
CA ASP A 62 4.58 -6.48 -26.74
C ASP A 62 4.62 -7.93 -26.21
N ASP A 63 3.44 -8.39 -25.76
CA ASP A 63 3.17 -9.70 -25.17
C ASP A 63 3.93 -10.04 -23.86
N ASN A 64 4.70 -9.08 -23.31
CA ASN A 64 5.34 -9.19 -22.02
C ASN A 64 4.47 -8.58 -20.92
N ILE A 65 4.47 -9.19 -19.74
CA ILE A 65 3.73 -8.64 -18.59
C ILE A 65 4.37 -7.31 -18.15
N ALA A 66 3.59 -6.26 -18.19
CA ALA A 66 3.97 -4.92 -17.77
C ALA A 66 3.40 -4.52 -16.41
N GLY A 67 2.28 -5.13 -16.01
CA GLY A 67 1.66 -4.87 -14.72
C GLY A 67 0.60 -5.88 -14.35
N ILE A 68 0.38 -6.04 -13.06
CA ILE A 68 -0.60 -6.97 -12.47
C ILE A 68 -1.38 -6.24 -11.37
N ALA A 69 -2.67 -6.50 -11.32
CA ALA A 69 -3.49 -6.13 -10.17
C ALA A 69 -4.40 -7.28 -9.77
N SER A 70 -4.53 -7.48 -8.47
CA SER A 70 -5.49 -8.39 -7.87
C SER A 70 -6.57 -7.59 -7.15
N LEU A 71 -7.82 -7.94 -7.40
CA LEU A 71 -8.99 -7.20 -6.99
C LEU A 71 -9.93 -8.08 -6.18
N LYS A 72 -10.56 -7.48 -5.17
CA LYS A 72 -11.68 -8.06 -4.44
C LYS A 72 -12.92 -7.19 -4.68
N LYS A 73 -14.02 -7.81 -5.08
CA LYS A 73 -15.29 -7.15 -5.33
C LYS A 73 -16.42 -7.96 -4.71
N ILE A 74 -16.79 -7.58 -3.50
CA ILE A 74 -17.98 -8.08 -2.81
C ILE A 74 -18.87 -6.90 -2.43
N ASN A 75 -20.13 -7.14 -2.04
CA ASN A 75 -21.09 -6.08 -1.75
C ASN A 75 -20.58 -5.07 -0.72
N THR A 76 -19.84 -5.54 0.28
CA THR A 76 -19.34 -4.72 1.40
C THR A 76 -17.91 -4.20 1.21
N GLU A 77 -17.17 -4.71 0.19
CA GLU A 77 -15.76 -4.34 0.03
C GLU A 77 -15.32 -4.33 -1.43
N LYS A 78 -14.83 -3.19 -1.88
CA LYS A 78 -14.18 -3.00 -3.18
C LYS A 78 -12.72 -2.65 -2.93
N LYS A 79 -11.81 -3.58 -3.24
CA LYS A 79 -10.41 -3.49 -2.80
C LYS A 79 -9.44 -3.83 -3.93
N ILE A 80 -8.36 -3.08 -3.98
CA ILE A 80 -7.13 -3.48 -4.68
C ILE A 80 -6.26 -4.23 -3.66
N CYS A 81 -6.09 -5.54 -3.87
CA CYS A 81 -5.30 -6.40 -2.99
C CYS A 81 -3.82 -6.37 -3.36
N THR A 82 -3.51 -6.42 -4.66
CA THR A 82 -2.17 -6.28 -5.22
C THR A 82 -2.23 -5.27 -6.36
N PHE A 83 -1.22 -4.40 -6.45
CA PHE A 83 -1.01 -3.49 -7.56
C PHE A 83 0.48 -3.38 -7.84
N PHE A 84 0.90 -3.90 -8.98
CA PHE A 84 2.31 -4.02 -9.31
C PHE A 84 2.55 -3.60 -10.78
N VAL A 85 3.56 -2.77 -11.00
CA VAL A 85 4.07 -2.44 -12.33
C VAL A 85 5.52 -2.87 -12.38
N VAL A 86 5.82 -3.72 -13.34
CA VAL A 86 7.15 -4.25 -13.61
C VAL A 86 8.11 -3.08 -13.86
N LYS A 87 9.31 -3.14 -13.29
CA LYS A 87 10.24 -2.02 -13.19
C LYS A 87 10.54 -1.37 -14.54
N GLU A 88 10.72 -2.17 -15.56
CA GLU A 88 11.07 -1.80 -16.93
C GLU A 88 9.97 -1.00 -17.64
N TYR A 89 8.71 -1.12 -17.18
CA TYR A 89 7.55 -0.45 -17.76
C TYR A 89 7.04 0.72 -16.91
N ARG A 90 7.74 1.08 -15.84
CA ARG A 90 7.39 2.27 -15.03
C ARG A 90 7.62 3.55 -15.83
N GLY A 91 6.80 4.57 -15.59
CA GLY A 91 6.84 5.80 -16.36
C GLY A 91 6.13 5.75 -17.73
N GLN A 92 5.69 4.58 -18.19
CA GLN A 92 5.02 4.38 -19.48
C GLN A 92 3.49 4.35 -19.37
N HIS A 93 2.90 5.02 -18.41
CA HIS A 93 1.45 5.11 -18.18
C HIS A 93 0.73 3.77 -17.87
N VAL A 94 1.45 2.68 -17.65
CA VAL A 94 0.87 1.36 -17.31
C VAL A 94 -0.05 1.46 -16.11
N ALA A 95 0.42 2.06 -15.02
CA ALA A 95 -0.39 2.22 -13.80
C ALA A 95 -1.69 2.99 -14.06
N THR A 96 -1.64 4.05 -14.87
CA THR A 96 -2.82 4.86 -15.20
C THR A 96 -3.86 4.04 -15.97
N LYS A 97 -3.43 3.33 -17.01
CA LYS A 97 -4.32 2.49 -17.82
C LYS A 97 -4.94 1.33 -17.03
N MET A 98 -4.15 0.69 -16.16
CA MET A 98 -4.67 -0.34 -15.28
C MET A 98 -5.70 0.22 -14.31
N LEU A 99 -5.45 1.40 -13.70
CA LEU A 99 -6.39 2.01 -12.76
C LEU A 99 -7.69 2.45 -13.42
N GLU A 100 -7.65 2.97 -14.66
CA GLU A 100 -8.87 3.27 -15.43
C GLU A 100 -9.76 2.02 -15.54
N TYR A 101 -9.20 0.90 -15.95
CA TYR A 101 -9.90 -0.38 -16.03
C TYR A 101 -10.40 -0.88 -14.66
N ILE A 102 -9.53 -0.82 -13.63
CA ILE A 102 -9.85 -1.27 -12.27
C ILE A 102 -11.02 -0.48 -11.69
N PHE A 103 -11.06 0.82 -11.91
CA PHE A 103 -12.15 1.66 -11.41
C PHE A 103 -13.48 1.36 -12.09
N GLU A 104 -13.46 1.10 -13.38
CA GLU A 104 -14.64 0.64 -14.11
C GLU A 104 -15.11 -0.71 -13.56
N TYR A 105 -14.23 -1.69 -13.44
CA TYR A 105 -14.55 -3.01 -12.89
C TYR A 105 -15.12 -2.94 -11.47
N LEU A 106 -14.47 -2.19 -10.58
CA LEU A 106 -14.89 -2.03 -9.18
C LEU A 106 -16.10 -1.09 -9.03
N GLY A 107 -16.40 -0.24 -10.02
CA GLY A 107 -17.44 0.79 -9.96
C GLY A 107 -17.10 1.90 -8.95
N THR A 108 -15.81 2.17 -8.73
CA THR A 108 -15.33 3.26 -7.85
C THR A 108 -13.90 3.64 -8.17
N SER A 109 -13.62 4.95 -8.15
CA SER A 109 -12.24 5.49 -8.23
C SER A 109 -11.53 5.57 -6.87
N LYS A 110 -12.22 5.15 -5.80
CA LYS A 110 -11.71 5.17 -4.42
C LYS A 110 -11.80 3.77 -3.78
N PRO A 111 -11.17 2.75 -4.37
CA PRO A 111 -11.14 1.42 -3.76
C PRO A 111 -10.31 1.44 -2.49
N LEU A 112 -10.63 0.56 -1.55
CA LEU A 112 -9.75 0.28 -0.42
C LEU A 112 -8.42 -0.26 -0.93
N ILE A 113 -7.31 0.27 -0.42
CA ILE A 113 -5.96 -0.25 -0.67
C ILE A 113 -5.09 -0.06 0.57
N ALA A 114 -4.27 -1.05 0.88
CA ALA A 114 -3.23 -0.95 1.89
C ALA A 114 -1.87 -0.93 1.19
N ILE A 115 -1.03 0.06 1.52
CA ILE A 115 0.26 0.29 0.89
C ILE A 115 1.33 0.24 1.97
N THR A 116 2.32 -0.62 1.80
CA THR A 116 3.47 -0.73 2.70
C THR A 116 4.20 0.60 2.84
N GLY A 117 4.59 0.98 4.06
CA GLY A 117 5.12 2.30 4.37
C GLY A 117 6.25 2.77 3.46
N TYR A 118 7.24 1.93 3.18
CA TYR A 118 8.35 2.29 2.27
C TYR A 118 7.97 2.37 0.79
N LYS A 119 6.79 1.88 0.38
CA LYS A 119 6.27 1.99 -0.99
C LYS A 119 5.33 3.19 -1.19
N VAL A 120 4.85 3.82 -0.11
CA VAL A 120 3.86 4.91 -0.17
C VAL A 120 4.31 6.04 -1.10
N LEU A 121 5.59 6.42 -1.08
CA LEU A 121 6.12 7.50 -1.92
C LEU A 121 5.92 7.23 -3.41
N SER A 122 6.01 5.99 -3.86
CA SER A 122 5.77 5.62 -5.26
C SER A 122 4.30 5.75 -5.67
N PHE A 123 3.37 5.76 -4.71
CA PHE A 123 1.93 5.92 -4.93
C PHE A 123 1.45 7.37 -4.83
N VAL A 124 2.29 8.31 -4.38
CA VAL A 124 1.91 9.73 -4.21
C VAL A 124 1.26 10.33 -5.47
N PRO A 125 1.77 10.12 -6.69
CA PRO A 125 1.11 10.66 -7.90
C PRO A 125 -0.32 10.14 -8.09
N ILE A 126 -0.56 8.86 -7.79
CA ILE A 126 -1.88 8.21 -7.87
C ILE A 126 -2.80 8.76 -6.78
N ILE A 127 -2.32 8.81 -5.54
CA ILE A 127 -3.05 9.31 -4.38
C ILE A 127 -3.53 10.75 -4.62
N LYS A 128 -2.64 11.61 -5.14
CA LYS A 128 -2.97 13.00 -5.51
C LYS A 128 -3.99 13.06 -6.66
N LYS A 129 -3.73 12.34 -7.75
CA LYS A 129 -4.57 12.37 -8.95
C LYS A 129 -6.02 11.99 -8.65
N TYR A 130 -6.23 10.97 -7.82
CA TYR A 130 -7.57 10.43 -7.52
C TYR A 130 -8.11 10.89 -6.16
N ASN A 131 -7.41 11.80 -5.47
CA ASN A 131 -7.79 12.31 -4.15
C ASN A 131 -8.12 11.19 -3.16
N TRP A 132 -7.22 10.20 -3.08
CA TRP A 132 -7.33 9.10 -2.12
C TRP A 132 -7.08 9.60 -0.70
N LYS A 133 -7.91 9.19 0.24
CA LYS A 133 -7.82 9.62 1.63
C LYS A 133 -7.18 8.54 2.49
N LEU A 134 -6.13 8.90 3.22
CA LEU A 134 -5.58 8.07 4.28
C LEU A 134 -6.62 7.95 5.40
N THR A 135 -6.95 6.73 5.77
CA THR A 135 -8.03 6.44 6.73
C THR A 135 -7.55 5.64 7.92
N GLN A 136 -6.40 4.95 7.78
CA GLN A 136 -5.83 4.13 8.85
C GLN A 136 -4.33 3.92 8.59
N ILE A 137 -3.55 3.81 9.66
CA ILE A 137 -2.19 3.28 9.63
C ILE A 137 -2.19 2.05 10.52
N THR A 138 -1.76 0.92 9.98
CA THR A 138 -1.67 -0.32 10.76
C THR A 138 -0.33 -0.39 11.48
N SER A 139 -0.29 -1.16 12.57
CA SER A 139 0.99 -1.57 13.13
C SER A 139 1.72 -2.54 12.19
N LYS A 140 3.04 -2.63 12.34
CA LYS A 140 3.87 -3.66 11.76
C LYS A 140 3.30 -5.06 12.09
N GLY A 141 3.29 -5.96 11.11
CA GLY A 141 2.80 -7.33 11.29
C GLY A 141 1.35 -7.56 10.91
N TYR A 142 0.66 -6.58 10.33
CA TYR A 142 -0.68 -6.82 9.78
C TYR A 142 -0.62 -7.77 8.59
N TYR A 143 -0.03 -7.36 7.47
CA TYR A 143 0.27 -8.20 6.31
C TYR A 143 1.77 -8.40 6.15
N ASN A 144 2.56 -7.44 6.56
CA ASN A 144 3.99 -7.36 6.39
C ASN A 144 4.67 -7.21 7.76
N ASN A 145 5.62 -8.10 8.06
CA ASN A 145 6.36 -8.07 9.32
C ASN A 145 7.44 -6.99 9.39
N ALA A 146 7.79 -6.38 8.25
CA ALA A 146 8.88 -5.41 8.15
C ALA A 146 8.43 -3.96 8.30
N SER A 147 7.14 -3.63 8.02
CA SER A 147 6.67 -2.24 7.98
C SER A 147 5.21 -2.12 8.38
N CYS A 148 4.81 -0.91 8.79
CA CYS A 148 3.41 -0.51 8.88
C CYS A 148 2.79 -0.39 7.47
N GLU A 149 1.47 -0.33 7.40
CA GLU A 149 0.75 -0.10 6.16
C GLU A 149 -0.15 1.12 6.27
N PHE A 150 -0.20 1.87 5.19
CA PHE A 150 -1.06 3.03 5.01
C PHE A 150 -2.30 2.59 4.24
N VAL A 151 -3.45 2.70 4.88
CA VAL A 151 -4.74 2.27 4.33
C VAL A 151 -5.49 3.48 3.81
N TYR A 152 -5.90 3.41 2.56
CA TYR A 152 -6.63 4.47 1.88
C TYR A 152 -8.06 4.05 1.56
N ASN A 153 -8.99 5.02 1.63
CA ASN A 153 -10.38 4.94 1.19
C ASN A 153 -11.26 3.90 1.90
N GLY A 154 -10.84 3.35 3.03
CA GLY A 154 -11.59 2.37 3.79
C GLY A 154 -10.86 1.98 5.07
N ARG A 155 -11.35 0.98 5.78
CA ARG A 155 -10.72 0.46 6.98
C ARG A 155 -10.55 -1.04 6.89
N LEU A 156 -9.46 -1.53 7.46
CA LEU A 156 -9.24 -2.95 7.70
C LEU A 156 -9.93 -3.37 9.00
N PRO A 157 -10.40 -4.63 9.11
CA PRO A 157 -11.10 -5.11 10.30
C PRO A 157 -10.26 -4.99 11.57
N GLU A 158 -10.87 -4.52 12.67
CA GLU A 158 -10.18 -4.25 13.95
C GLU A 158 -9.66 -5.51 14.66
N TRP A 159 -10.29 -6.67 14.47
CA TRP A 159 -9.85 -7.93 15.07
C TRP A 159 -8.42 -8.32 14.69
N PHE A 160 -7.90 -7.74 13.61
CA PHE A 160 -6.53 -7.90 13.19
C PHE A 160 -5.56 -6.97 13.95
N ILE A 161 -6.05 -5.85 14.48
CA ILE A 161 -5.23 -4.84 15.18
C ILE A 161 -4.88 -5.32 16.58
N GLN A 162 -5.79 -6.02 17.27
CA GLN A 162 -5.64 -6.44 18.67
C GLN A 162 -4.52 -7.46 18.92
N LYS A 163 -4.10 -8.24 17.93
CA LYS A 163 -3.02 -9.24 18.12
C LYS A 163 -1.63 -8.65 18.32
N ASN A 164 -1.42 -7.36 18.09
CA ASN A 164 -0.08 -6.74 18.03
C ASN A 164 0.10 -5.48 18.88
N THR A 165 -0.77 -5.20 19.86
CA THR A 165 -0.72 -3.97 20.69
C THR A 165 0.40 -3.93 21.73
N HIS A 166 1.25 -4.93 21.82
CA HIS A 166 2.38 -4.97 22.77
C HIS A 166 3.74 -4.71 22.14
N ARG A 167 3.88 -3.77 21.20
CA ARG A 167 5.20 -3.40 20.65
C ARG A 167 5.44 -1.89 20.55
N ASN A 168 6.48 -1.50 21.27
CA ASN A 168 7.42 -0.37 21.23
C ASN A 168 7.03 0.98 20.57
N SER A 169 7.10 2.03 21.40
CA SER A 169 6.98 3.46 21.06
C SER A 169 7.91 3.96 19.93
N SER A 170 9.04 3.31 19.68
CA SER A 170 9.98 3.64 18.61
C SER A 170 9.43 3.38 17.20
N GLU A 171 8.61 2.34 17.03
CA GLU A 171 8.01 2.02 15.71
C GLU A 171 6.92 3.02 15.34
N PHE A 172 6.20 3.58 16.32
CA PHE A 172 5.24 4.66 16.08
C PHE A 172 5.94 5.92 15.57
N GLN A 173 7.14 6.24 16.07
CA GLN A 173 7.92 7.39 15.62
C GLN A 173 8.34 7.25 14.15
N VAL A 174 8.76 6.08 13.70
CA VAL A 174 9.12 5.84 12.28
C VAL A 174 7.89 5.94 11.38
N CYS A 175 6.77 5.34 11.77
CA CYS A 175 5.51 5.46 11.02
C CYS A 175 5.01 6.91 11.00
N PHE A 176 5.14 7.64 12.10
CA PHE A 176 4.78 9.05 12.20
C PHE A 176 5.70 9.93 11.35
N PHE A 177 7.00 9.65 11.31
CA PHE A 177 7.95 10.36 10.44
C PHE A 177 7.68 10.13 8.96
N LEU A 178 7.37 8.88 8.57
CA LEU A 178 6.95 8.56 7.20
C LEU A 178 5.63 9.24 6.85
N PHE A 179 4.69 9.32 7.80
CA PHE A 179 3.43 10.06 7.65
C PHE A 179 3.67 11.56 7.45
N LEU A 180 4.55 12.19 8.24
CA LEU A 180 4.90 13.60 8.09
C LEU A 180 5.57 13.88 6.74
N ASN A 181 6.48 13.02 6.29
CA ASN A 181 7.08 13.13 4.96
C ASN A 181 6.05 12.96 3.84
N HIS A 182 5.10 12.05 4.02
CA HIS A 182 3.97 11.87 3.10
C HIS A 182 3.07 13.13 3.08
N LEU A 183 2.75 13.67 4.25
CA LEU A 183 1.96 14.90 4.37
C LEU A 183 2.69 16.09 3.73
N SER A 184 4.01 16.23 3.94
CA SER A 184 4.81 17.29 3.33
C SER A 184 4.84 17.20 1.81
N SER A 185 4.91 15.98 1.26
CA SER A 185 4.84 15.76 -0.20
C SER A 185 3.44 16.03 -0.79
N LEU A 186 2.38 15.87 0.01
CA LEU A 186 1.01 16.20 -0.37
C LEU A 186 0.71 17.69 -0.31
N LEU A 187 1.34 18.41 0.62
CA LEU A 187 1.09 19.82 0.91
C LEU A 187 2.19 20.72 0.33
N GLN A 188 2.51 20.68 -0.93
CA GLN A 188 3.45 21.59 -1.60
C GLN A 188 3.12 23.09 -1.41
N SER A 189 2.98 23.58 -0.16
CA SER A 189 2.75 25.00 0.14
C SER A 189 3.82 25.52 1.12
N HIS A 190 4.28 26.75 0.90
CA HIS A 190 5.28 27.47 1.71
C HIS A 190 4.99 27.52 3.22
N LEU A 191 3.74 27.27 3.64
CA LEU A 191 3.35 27.21 5.05
C LEU A 191 3.97 26.03 5.82
N PHE A 192 4.38 24.95 5.14
CA PHE A 192 4.85 23.74 5.80
C PHE A 192 6.29 23.86 6.28
N SER A 193 7.12 24.67 5.62
CA SER A 193 8.49 24.98 6.10
C SER A 193 8.45 25.66 7.47
N TYR A 194 7.47 26.52 7.73
CA TYR A 194 7.29 27.17 9.03
C TYR A 194 6.80 26.17 10.11
N PHE A 195 5.95 25.23 9.75
CA PHE A 195 5.44 24.23 10.69
C PHE A 195 6.55 23.25 11.14
N PHE A 196 7.43 22.83 10.23
CA PHE A 196 8.60 22.00 10.57
C PHE A 196 9.61 22.77 11.44
N LEU A 197 9.82 24.04 11.19
CA LEU A 197 10.68 24.89 12.02
C LEU A 197 10.11 25.04 13.44
N LEU A 198 8.79 25.28 13.55
CA LEU A 198 8.12 25.40 14.86
C LEU A 198 8.13 24.07 15.62
N PHE A 199 7.85 22.96 14.94
CA PHE A 199 7.81 21.64 15.58
C PHE A 199 9.23 21.15 15.96
N GLY A 200 10.24 21.44 15.13
CA GLY A 200 11.64 21.22 15.46
C GLY A 200 12.10 22.02 16.68
N LEU A 201 11.65 23.26 16.80
CA LEU A 201 11.93 24.12 17.97
C LEU A 201 11.24 23.61 19.24
N VAL A 202 10.01 23.08 19.13
CA VAL A 202 9.28 22.48 20.27
C VAL A 202 9.96 21.20 20.75
N LEU A 203 10.42 20.33 19.83
CA LEU A 203 11.18 19.12 20.19
C LEU A 203 12.55 19.46 20.80
N LEU A 204 13.24 20.46 20.26
CA LEU A 204 14.52 20.94 20.80
C LEU A 204 14.33 21.53 22.20
N SER A 205 13.26 22.31 22.42
CA SER A 205 12.93 22.86 23.75
C SER A 205 12.59 21.76 24.77
N TYR A 206 11.92 20.69 24.35
CA TYR A 206 11.60 19.55 25.22
C TYR A 206 12.86 18.76 25.62
N HIS A 207 13.81 18.56 24.70
CA HIS A 207 15.09 17.94 25.02
C HIS A 207 15.99 18.82 25.88
N LEU A 208 15.99 20.11 25.63
CA LEU A 208 16.72 21.10 26.49
C LEU A 208 16.13 21.17 27.88
N LEU A 209 14.80 21.11 28.02
CA LEU A 209 14.11 21.09 29.30
C LEU A 209 14.43 19.81 30.09
N LYS A 210 14.51 18.66 29.47
CA LYS A 210 14.96 17.41 30.09
C LYS A 210 16.41 17.48 30.54
N LEU A 211 17.29 18.02 29.71
CA LEU A 211 18.72 18.19 30.05
C LEU A 211 18.87 19.12 31.22
N PHE A 212 18.13 20.24 31.25
CA PHE A 212 18.13 21.21 32.30
C PHE A 212 17.62 20.61 33.63
N LEU A 213 16.57 19.82 33.61
CA LEU A 213 16.05 19.09 34.79
C LEU A 213 17.06 18.09 35.33
N VAL A 214 17.77 17.37 34.47
CA VAL A 214 18.81 16.41 34.89
C VAL A 214 20.00 17.15 35.54
N LEU A 215 20.40 18.28 34.95
CA LEU A 215 21.49 19.11 35.50
C LEU A 215 21.10 19.78 36.84
N LEU A 216 19.85 20.22 36.99
CA LEU A 216 19.32 20.75 38.25
C LEU A 216 19.28 19.68 39.36
N LEU A 217 18.88 18.45 39.03
CA LEU A 217 18.91 17.34 39.99
C LEU A 217 20.33 16.93 40.39
N TRP A 218 21.31 17.12 39.51
CA TRP A 218 22.74 16.86 39.81
C TRP A 218 23.38 17.95 40.66
N SER A 219 22.88 19.19 40.64
CA SER A 219 23.39 20.29 41.47
C SER A 219 22.78 20.32 42.87
N LEU A 220 21.80 19.46 43.17
CA LEU A 220 21.16 19.36 44.50
C LEU A 220 21.61 18.12 45.29
N VAL A 221 22.58 17.36 44.76
CA VAL A 221 23.30 16.26 45.44
C VAL A 221 24.74 16.67 45.69
#